data_89aba5478a9a0d1a0030fd7781aa2439
#
_entry.id   89aba5478a9a0d1a0030fd7781aa2439
#
_cell.length_a   1.000
_cell.length_b   1.000
_cell.length_c   1.000
_cell.angle_alpha   90.00
_cell.angle_beta   90.00
_cell.angle_gamma   90.00
#
_symmetry.space_group_name_H-M   'P 1'
#
loop_
_entity.id
_entity.type
_entity.pdbx_description
1 polymer ?
#
loop_
_entity_poly.entity_id
_entity_poly.type
_entity_poly.pdbx_seq_one_letter_code
_entity_poly.pdbx_strand_id
1 'polypeptide(L)'
;MQQEDLTNDDYAKLKFKAGLEIHQQLDSDKKLFCNCPTLLRKDEPDFVVKRKLHAVAGESGEVDVAALYQKSLNKNFGYQGYDTTCLVELDEEPPHEINSQALKIAIQIALLLNMKIIPITQIMRKTVIDG
;
A
#
# COMPACT_ATOMS: atom_id res chain seq x y z
N MET A 1 -24.19 -25.83 20.00
CA MET A 1 -23.12 -25.18 20.79
C MET A 1 -23.44 -23.70 20.74
N GLN A 2 -23.87 -23.09 21.85
CA GLN A 2 -24.00 -21.63 21.93
C GLN A 2 -22.61 -21.09 21.98
N GLN A 3 -22.29 -20.15 21.05
CA GLN A 3 -21.06 -19.42 21.04
C GLN A 3 -21.15 -18.42 22.19
N GLU A 4 -20.44 -18.68 23.30
CA GLU A 4 -20.33 -17.72 24.40
C GLU A 4 -19.50 -16.55 23.89
N ASP A 5 -20.07 -15.33 23.96
CA ASP A 5 -19.35 -14.12 23.59
C ASP A 5 -18.22 -13.88 24.60
N LEU A 6 -16.98 -13.82 24.08
CA LEU A 6 -15.80 -13.55 24.89
C LEU A 6 -15.87 -12.12 25.46
N THR A 7 -15.53 -11.98 26.72
CA THR A 7 -15.46 -10.68 27.41
C THR A 7 -14.09 -10.03 27.26
N ASN A 8 -13.98 -8.75 27.60
CA ASN A 8 -12.67 -8.05 27.62
C ASN A 8 -11.66 -8.72 28.57
N ASP A 9 -12.14 -9.30 29.66
CA ASP A 9 -11.28 -10.03 30.62
C ASP A 9 -10.73 -11.33 30.03
N ASP A 10 -11.48 -11.99 29.16
CA ASP A 10 -11.03 -13.20 28.49
C ASP A 10 -9.94 -12.85 27.45
N TYR A 11 -10.11 -11.76 26.71
CA TYR A 11 -9.07 -11.26 25.80
C TYR A 11 -7.79 -10.84 26.56
N ALA A 12 -7.91 -10.21 27.72
CA ALA A 12 -6.77 -9.86 28.56
C ALA A 12 -6.00 -11.08 29.05
N LYS A 13 -6.71 -12.14 29.49
CA LYS A 13 -6.09 -13.43 29.92
C LYS A 13 -5.37 -14.13 28.77
N LEU A 14 -5.94 -14.07 27.57
CA LEU A 14 -5.34 -14.63 26.36
C LEU A 14 -4.16 -13.83 25.82
N LYS A 15 -3.86 -12.65 26.43
CA LYS A 15 -2.85 -11.69 25.93
C LYS A 15 -3.07 -11.37 24.43
N PHE A 16 -4.34 -11.22 24.03
CA PHE A 16 -4.71 -10.95 22.66
C PHE A 16 -4.01 -9.68 22.14
N LYS A 17 -3.45 -9.78 20.94
CA LYS A 17 -2.88 -8.64 20.21
C LYS A 17 -3.43 -8.66 18.80
N ALA A 18 -3.81 -7.50 18.30
CA ALA A 18 -4.28 -7.33 16.93
C ALA A 18 -3.53 -6.19 16.25
N GLY A 19 -3.31 -6.33 14.96
CA GLY A 19 -2.87 -5.25 14.08
C GLY A 19 -4.05 -4.75 13.27
N LEU A 20 -4.07 -3.45 12.99
CA LEU A 20 -5.04 -2.82 12.11
C LEU A 20 -4.29 -2.15 10.97
N GLU A 21 -4.70 -2.46 9.73
CA GLU A 21 -4.22 -1.80 8.53
C GLU A 21 -5.39 -1.04 7.90
N ILE A 22 -5.18 0.26 7.65
CA ILE A 22 -6.21 1.13 7.09
C ILE A 22 -5.68 1.72 5.78
N HIS A 23 -6.44 1.53 4.72
CA HIS A 23 -6.21 2.14 3.42
C HIS A 23 -7.22 3.25 3.20
N GLN A 24 -6.75 4.48 3.12
CA GLN A 24 -7.57 5.66 2.88
C GLN A 24 -6.89 6.61 1.92
N GLN A 25 -7.54 6.94 0.84
CA GLN A 25 -7.12 8.04 -0.02
C GLN A 25 -7.49 9.36 0.65
N LEU A 26 -6.49 10.21 0.87
CA LEU A 26 -6.67 11.52 1.46
C LEU A 26 -7.02 12.56 0.39
N ASP A 27 -7.81 13.55 0.75
CA ASP A 27 -8.11 14.72 -0.07
C ASP A 27 -6.95 15.72 0.01
N SER A 28 -5.90 15.42 -0.74
CA SER A 28 -4.70 16.25 -0.86
C SER A 28 -4.49 16.66 -2.31
N ASP A 29 -3.79 17.75 -2.57
CA ASP A 29 -3.59 18.26 -3.93
C ASP A 29 -2.83 17.27 -4.83
N LYS A 30 -1.93 16.51 -4.23
CA LYS A 30 -1.06 15.56 -4.92
C LYS A 30 -1.08 14.20 -4.22
N LYS A 31 -0.81 13.17 -4.99
CA LYS A 31 -0.64 11.80 -4.48
C LYS A 31 0.54 11.68 -3.51
N LEU A 32 0.60 10.59 -2.77
CA LEU A 32 1.51 10.42 -1.64
C LEU A 32 2.99 10.49 -2.03
N PHE A 33 3.38 9.89 -3.15
CA PHE A 33 4.77 9.73 -3.58
C PHE A 33 5.06 10.20 -5.00
N CYS A 34 4.17 11.01 -5.57
CA CYS A 34 4.39 11.65 -6.87
C CYS A 34 3.64 12.98 -6.96
N ASN A 35 3.88 13.72 -8.05
CA ASN A 35 3.26 15.02 -8.26
C ASN A 35 1.91 14.96 -8.97
N CYS A 36 1.38 13.76 -9.25
CA CYS A 36 0.08 13.60 -9.88
C CYS A 36 -1.05 14.06 -8.96
N PRO A 37 -2.12 14.66 -9.51
CA PRO A 37 -3.27 15.06 -8.71
C PRO A 37 -4.05 13.85 -8.18
N THR A 38 -4.76 14.01 -7.07
CA THR A 38 -5.55 12.97 -6.41
C THR A 38 -6.97 12.83 -6.98
N LEU A 39 -7.15 13.17 -8.24
CA LEU A 39 -8.46 13.09 -8.91
C LEU A 39 -8.90 11.64 -9.03
N LEU A 40 -10.13 11.36 -8.57
CA LEU A 40 -10.75 10.06 -8.73
C LEU A 40 -11.35 9.96 -10.14
N ARG A 41 -10.75 9.14 -11.00
CA ARG A 41 -11.21 8.92 -12.38
C ARG A 41 -12.27 7.82 -12.40
N LYS A 42 -13.30 8.03 -13.23
CA LYS A 42 -14.39 7.07 -13.47
C LYS A 42 -14.63 6.81 -14.96
N ASP A 43 -13.88 7.47 -15.79
CA ASP A 43 -13.88 7.39 -17.24
C ASP A 43 -12.96 6.26 -17.73
N GLU A 44 -13.03 5.97 -19.01
CA GLU A 44 -12.15 5.00 -19.66
C GLU A 44 -10.68 5.47 -19.58
N PRO A 45 -9.73 4.55 -19.42
CA PRO A 45 -8.32 4.90 -19.34
C PRO A 45 -7.79 5.45 -20.67
N ASP A 46 -6.89 6.42 -20.59
CA ASP A 46 -6.24 7.02 -21.77
C ASP A 46 -5.30 6.03 -22.46
N PHE A 47 -4.71 5.12 -21.69
CA PHE A 47 -3.82 4.07 -22.21
C PHE A 47 -3.79 2.84 -21.30
N VAL A 48 -3.33 1.71 -21.87
CA VAL A 48 -3.12 0.45 -21.12
C VAL A 48 -1.73 -0.08 -21.41
N VAL A 49 -0.93 -0.25 -20.35
CA VAL A 49 0.39 -0.90 -20.41
C VAL A 49 0.28 -2.34 -19.95
N LYS A 50 0.71 -3.29 -20.77
CA LYS A 50 0.74 -4.71 -20.41
C LYS A 50 2.11 -5.06 -19.83
N ARG A 51 2.12 -5.68 -18.66
CA ARG A 51 3.32 -6.11 -17.96
C ARG A 51 3.20 -7.53 -17.43
N LYS A 52 4.36 -8.13 -17.18
CA LYS A 52 4.51 -9.38 -16.45
C LYS A 52 5.10 -9.10 -15.08
N LEU A 53 4.77 -9.96 -14.11
CA LEU A 53 5.36 -9.86 -12.78
C LEU A 53 6.88 -10.06 -12.85
N HIS A 54 7.63 -9.14 -12.26
CA HIS A 54 9.06 -9.26 -12.03
C HIS A 54 9.32 -9.68 -10.59
N ALA A 55 9.76 -10.92 -10.39
CA ALA A 55 10.27 -11.33 -9.09
C ALA A 55 11.70 -10.80 -8.93
N VAL A 56 11.90 -9.88 -7.98
CA VAL A 56 13.18 -9.23 -7.70
C VAL A 56 13.77 -9.82 -6.43
N ALA A 57 15.10 -9.96 -6.39
CA ALA A 57 15.79 -10.36 -5.16
C ALA A 57 15.68 -9.28 -4.08
N GLY A 58 15.45 -9.70 -2.85
CA GLY A 58 15.50 -8.82 -1.68
C GLY A 58 16.93 -8.43 -1.30
N GLU A 59 17.08 -7.70 -0.19
CA GLU A 59 18.39 -7.27 0.31
C GLU A 59 19.32 -8.45 0.65
N SER A 60 18.76 -9.60 1.01
CA SER A 60 19.51 -10.86 1.25
C SER A 60 20.01 -11.53 -0.04
N GLY A 61 19.61 -11.04 -1.20
CA GLY A 61 19.88 -11.69 -2.50
C GLY A 61 18.96 -12.87 -2.81
N GLU A 62 18.02 -13.20 -1.93
CA GLU A 62 17.05 -14.25 -2.14
C GLU A 62 15.77 -13.71 -2.77
N VAL A 63 15.18 -14.48 -3.67
CA VAL A 63 13.89 -14.15 -4.28
C VAL A 63 12.79 -14.87 -3.49
N ASP A 64 11.75 -14.14 -3.13
CA ASP A 64 10.60 -14.70 -2.44
C ASP A 64 9.94 -15.83 -3.23
N VAL A 65 9.68 -16.96 -2.56
CA VAL A 65 9.16 -18.19 -3.19
C VAL A 65 7.76 -17.95 -3.76
N ALA A 66 6.91 -17.16 -3.10
CA ALA A 66 5.58 -16.84 -3.61
C ALA A 66 5.67 -15.95 -4.86
N ALA A 67 6.61 -14.99 -4.89
CA ALA A 67 6.87 -14.16 -6.06
C ALA A 67 7.36 -15.00 -7.25
N LEU A 68 8.24 -15.98 -7.02
CA LEU A 68 8.68 -16.92 -8.06
C LEU A 68 7.53 -17.77 -8.59
N TYR A 69 6.68 -18.27 -7.71
CA TYR A 69 5.49 -19.03 -8.10
C TYR A 69 4.56 -18.19 -8.96
N GLN A 70 4.20 -16.98 -8.53
CA GLN A 70 3.34 -16.09 -9.30
C GLN A 70 3.95 -15.72 -10.67
N LYS A 71 5.27 -15.51 -10.72
CA LYS A 71 5.98 -15.30 -11.98
C LYS A 71 5.86 -16.51 -12.92
N SER A 72 5.92 -17.73 -12.37
CA SER A 72 5.81 -18.96 -13.17
C SER A 72 4.44 -19.13 -13.84
N LEU A 73 3.38 -18.52 -13.29
CA LEU A 73 2.04 -18.51 -13.88
C LEU A 73 1.96 -17.68 -15.17
N ASN A 74 2.99 -16.90 -15.48
CA ASN A 74 3.13 -16.10 -16.69
C ASN A 74 1.92 -15.21 -17.01
N LYS A 75 1.25 -14.71 -15.98
CA LYS A 75 0.10 -13.80 -16.09
C LYS A 75 0.52 -12.46 -16.67
N ASN A 76 -0.38 -11.85 -17.45
CA ASN A 76 -0.23 -10.47 -17.90
C ASN A 76 -1.10 -9.58 -17.05
N PHE A 77 -0.54 -8.46 -16.61
CA PHE A 77 -1.23 -7.41 -15.86
C PHE A 77 -1.45 -6.21 -16.78
N GLY A 78 -2.68 -5.72 -16.82
CA GLY A 78 -3.04 -4.51 -17.54
C GLY A 78 -3.03 -3.31 -16.58
N TYR A 79 -2.08 -2.38 -16.76
CA TYR A 79 -2.04 -1.13 -16.04
C TYR A 79 -2.83 -0.10 -16.81
N GLN A 80 -3.96 0.32 -16.26
CA GLN A 80 -4.78 1.38 -16.81
C GLN A 80 -4.21 2.72 -16.36
N GLY A 81 -3.85 3.57 -17.31
CA GLY A 81 -3.27 4.87 -17.05
C GLY A 81 -4.15 6.01 -17.57
N TYR A 82 -4.01 7.14 -16.91
CA TYR A 82 -4.70 8.39 -17.17
C TYR A 82 -3.69 9.54 -17.20
N ASP A 83 -4.13 10.74 -17.57
CA ASP A 83 -3.33 11.97 -17.43
C ASP A 83 -2.88 12.25 -15.99
N THR A 84 -3.49 11.58 -15.01
CA THR A 84 -3.12 11.58 -13.59
C THR A 84 -2.15 10.47 -13.20
N THR A 85 -1.59 9.73 -14.16
CA THR A 85 -0.66 8.61 -13.95
C THR A 85 0.73 8.98 -14.45
N CYS A 86 1.76 8.69 -13.66
CA CYS A 86 3.15 8.94 -14.01
C CYS A 86 4.02 7.68 -13.91
N LEU A 87 5.31 7.81 -14.22
CA LEU A 87 6.25 6.69 -14.18
C LEU A 87 6.44 6.09 -12.78
N VAL A 88 6.27 6.88 -11.71
CA VAL A 88 6.29 6.36 -10.33
C VAL A 88 5.22 5.30 -10.12
N GLU A 89 4.00 5.56 -10.62
CA GLU A 89 2.87 4.63 -10.47
C GLU A 89 2.97 3.42 -11.41
N LEU A 90 3.72 3.56 -12.49
CA LEU A 90 4.02 2.49 -13.42
C LEU A 90 5.26 1.67 -13.04
N ASP A 91 5.85 1.90 -11.87
CA ASP A 91 7.08 1.23 -11.41
C ASP A 91 8.32 1.46 -12.29
N GLU A 92 8.36 2.58 -13.02
CA GLU A 92 9.48 2.95 -13.90
C GLU A 92 10.38 4.04 -13.31
N GLU A 93 9.95 4.66 -12.22
CA GLU A 93 10.67 5.72 -11.52
C GLU A 93 10.58 5.49 -10.00
N PRO A 94 11.64 5.78 -9.22
CA PRO A 94 11.59 5.71 -7.77
C PRO A 94 10.54 6.64 -7.18
N PRO A 95 9.93 6.30 -6.01
CA PRO A 95 9.03 7.19 -5.31
C PRO A 95 9.68 8.55 -5.02
N HIS A 96 8.92 9.63 -5.19
CA HIS A 96 9.33 10.96 -4.75
C HIS A 96 9.21 11.07 -3.22
N GLU A 97 9.64 12.20 -2.68
CA GLU A 97 9.43 12.51 -1.26
C GLU A 97 7.96 12.46 -0.90
N ILE A 98 7.70 12.03 0.34
CA ILE A 98 6.34 11.94 0.86
C ILE A 98 5.64 13.31 0.82
N ASN A 99 4.38 13.33 0.38
CA ASN A 99 3.55 14.52 0.39
C ASN A 99 3.40 15.05 1.83
N SER A 100 3.91 16.24 2.09
CA SER A 100 3.91 16.85 3.43
C SER A 100 2.50 17.16 3.96
N GLN A 101 1.53 17.45 3.10
CA GLN A 101 0.15 17.66 3.47
C GLN A 101 -0.47 16.35 3.97
N ALA A 102 -0.30 15.26 3.22
CA ALA A 102 -0.78 13.94 3.61
C ALA A 102 -0.12 13.46 4.91
N LEU A 103 1.18 13.67 5.07
CA LEU A 103 1.91 13.34 6.31
C LEU A 103 1.36 14.11 7.52
N LYS A 104 1.09 15.40 7.37
CA LYS A 104 0.49 16.21 8.45
C LYS A 104 -0.89 15.69 8.85
N ILE A 105 -1.73 15.33 7.88
CA ILE A 105 -3.06 14.74 8.15
C ILE A 105 -2.90 13.41 8.91
N ALA A 106 -2.02 12.53 8.46
CA ALA A 106 -1.77 11.25 9.13
C ALA A 106 -1.28 11.44 10.58
N ILE A 107 -0.38 12.38 10.81
CA ILE A 107 0.10 12.72 12.17
C ILE A 107 -1.04 13.27 13.03
N GLN A 108 -1.89 14.13 12.49
CA GLN A 108 -3.05 14.66 13.22
C GLN A 108 -4.01 13.55 13.63
N ILE A 109 -4.31 12.60 12.73
CA ILE A 109 -5.15 11.44 13.03
C ILE A 109 -4.49 10.60 14.14
N ALA A 110 -3.20 10.32 14.04
CA ALA A 110 -2.48 9.55 15.04
C ALA A 110 -2.51 10.21 16.43
N LEU A 111 -2.36 11.53 16.51
CA LEU A 111 -2.48 12.28 17.76
C LEU A 111 -3.89 12.25 18.33
N LEU A 112 -4.92 12.42 17.50
CA LEU A 112 -6.32 12.36 17.92
C LEU A 112 -6.70 10.98 18.47
N LEU A 113 -6.12 9.92 17.92
CA LEU A 113 -6.32 8.55 18.38
C LEU A 113 -5.35 8.12 19.49
N ASN A 114 -4.54 9.05 20.01
CA ASN A 114 -3.54 8.79 21.05
C ASN A 114 -2.57 7.67 20.67
N MET A 115 -2.16 7.61 19.41
CA MET A 115 -1.24 6.59 18.89
C MET A 115 0.20 6.97 19.16
N LYS A 116 1.05 5.96 19.39
CA LYS A 116 2.50 6.15 19.46
C LYS A 116 3.06 6.23 18.03
N ILE A 117 3.54 7.41 17.66
CA ILE A 117 4.13 7.63 16.33
C ILE A 117 5.57 7.12 16.33
N ILE A 118 5.93 6.34 15.30
CA ILE A 118 7.31 5.90 15.07
C ILE A 118 8.09 7.07 14.45
N PRO A 119 9.22 7.50 15.02
CA PRO A 119 9.92 8.72 14.60
C PRO A 119 10.64 8.59 13.24
N ILE A 120 10.90 7.37 12.80
CA ILE A 120 11.57 7.09 11.52
C ILE A 120 10.64 6.24 10.67
N THR A 121 10.35 6.73 9.46
CA THR A 121 9.53 6.02 8.47
C THR A 121 10.34 5.81 7.21
N GLN A 122 10.49 4.57 6.80
CA GLN A 122 11.12 4.21 5.54
C GLN A 122 10.05 4.00 4.48
N ILE A 123 10.28 4.59 3.30
CA ILE A 123 9.42 4.41 2.14
C ILE A 123 9.92 3.20 1.36
N MET A 124 9.03 2.23 1.14
CA MET A 124 9.32 1.03 0.38
C MET A 124 8.24 0.80 -0.66
N ARG A 125 8.62 0.16 -1.76
CA ARG A 125 7.68 -0.29 -2.78
C ARG A 125 7.20 -1.70 -2.43
N LYS A 126 5.91 -1.95 -2.55
CA LYS A 126 5.31 -3.25 -2.29
C LYS A 126 5.01 -3.95 -3.62
N THR A 127 5.49 -5.20 -3.77
CA THR A 127 5.10 -6.04 -4.90
C THR A 127 3.79 -6.75 -4.58
N VAL A 128 2.82 -6.67 -5.48
CA VAL A 128 1.58 -7.45 -5.38
C VAL A 128 1.88 -8.87 -5.84
N ILE A 129 1.81 -9.82 -4.91
CA ILE A 129 2.06 -11.24 -5.15
C ILE A 129 0.74 -11.98 -5.36
N ASP A 130 -0.30 -11.53 -4.69
CA ASP A 130 -1.63 -12.12 -4.69
C ASP A 130 -2.65 -11.03 -5.06
N GLY A 131 -3.45 -11.31 -6.04
CA GLY A 131 -4.41 -10.35 -6.58
C GLY A 131 -5.79 -10.93 -6.79
#